data_45f6e6f0d5d66276b557f543f45815a8
#
_entry.id   45f6e6f0d5d66276b557f543f45815a8
#
_cell.length_a   1.000
_cell.length_b   1.000
_cell.length_c   1.000
_cell.angle_alpha   90.00
_cell.angle_beta   90.00
_cell.angle_gamma   90.00
#
_symmetry.space_group_name_H-M   'P 1'
#
loop_
_entity.id
_entity.type
_entity.pdbx_description
1 polymer ?
#
loop_
_entity_poly.entity_id
_entity_poly.type
_entity_poly.pdbx_seq_one_letter_code
_entity_poly.pdbx_strand_id
1 'polypeptide(L)'
;MQITDAKVIAGRLSKVRDIMKSEGVDIYVVVTGDYHISEYAGDYFKEREFITGFTGSAGTAVITQDDARLFTDGRYFVQAEKQIEGTGFSLMRVGAPGVMNVAQYCESIVKDGMSMGFDGRTMPAEEGIELSDICKKAGAGCLYDFDAIENIYEDRAAFPHSKAFYLDEEYSGESIISKLSRIRKYMDNKNADIHIMATLDDICWTFNIRGCDVECNPVIMAYSVITKDEAYIYTDKDRFDDKTLAKFGEACVEVLPYDSIYEDIARMNGKVLIDKRRVNMRIYQLIQSGRDVEAVLSDNPAMLFKAIKNETEIRNLYSIHVDDGVAVTKFIFWLKKNVASGNITEADAAAYLDNLRSNIKDYIELSFDTISAYNENAAMMHYHADETNAAVLKPEGMLLVDSGGQYMRGTTDITRTIALGPVTDEMKMYYTLTLKGMLSLANAKFLKGCNGFSLDILARAPLWNVGMDYRCGTGHGIGYLLNVHESPNGFRWKHNPGKNDLAVIEEGMVTSDEPGVYIEGRFGIRIENEIVCLKDFDNEYGTFLKFDMLTVVPIDLELVDVNYLDAVDIERLNKYQERVYKTLESYFDGEEKDMLREATRPVGV
;
A
#
# COMPACT_ATOMS: atom_id res chain seq x y z
N MET A 1 -1.40 -21.58 -1.28
CA MET A 1 -1.68 -21.01 0.07
C MET A 1 -1.25 -22.03 1.12
N GLN A 2 -0.12 -21.81 1.76
CA GLN A 2 0.35 -22.70 2.84
C GLN A 2 -0.55 -22.51 4.07
N ILE A 3 -1.28 -23.55 4.47
CA ILE A 3 -2.11 -23.54 5.69
C ILE A 3 -1.27 -24.19 6.79
N THR A 4 -0.93 -23.42 7.82
CA THR A 4 -0.25 -23.98 9.00
C THR A 4 -1.20 -24.95 9.71
N ASP A 5 -0.68 -26.11 10.16
CA ASP A 5 -1.49 -27.11 10.89
C ASP A 5 -2.19 -26.45 12.10
N ALA A 6 -3.50 -26.55 12.16
CA ALA A 6 -4.31 -25.97 13.23
C ALA A 6 -3.87 -26.41 14.63
N LYS A 7 -3.31 -27.62 14.79
CA LYS A 7 -2.77 -28.10 16.06
C LYS A 7 -1.50 -27.35 16.48
N VAL A 8 -0.68 -26.94 15.53
CA VAL A 8 0.51 -26.13 15.80
C VAL A 8 0.09 -24.76 16.33
N ILE A 9 -0.88 -24.13 15.68
CA ILE A 9 -1.42 -22.83 16.11
C ILE A 9 -2.09 -22.94 17.49
N ALA A 10 -2.90 -23.96 17.73
CA ALA A 10 -3.52 -24.20 19.04
C ALA A 10 -2.46 -24.40 20.14
N GLY A 11 -1.34 -25.07 19.83
CA GLY A 11 -0.21 -25.24 20.74
C GLY A 11 0.50 -23.92 21.04
N ARG A 12 0.71 -23.05 20.04
CA ARG A 12 1.27 -21.68 20.22
C ARG A 12 0.34 -20.83 21.09
N LEU A 13 -0.97 -20.87 20.82
CA LEU A 13 -1.98 -20.16 21.62
C LEU A 13 -1.97 -20.60 23.09
N SER A 14 -1.80 -21.90 23.37
CA SER A 14 -1.65 -22.39 24.74
C SER A 14 -0.41 -21.82 25.42
N LYS A 15 0.76 -21.82 24.75
CA LYS A 15 2.01 -21.25 25.30
C LYS A 15 1.86 -19.75 25.61
N VAL A 16 1.22 -18.98 24.71
CA VAL A 16 0.94 -17.54 24.95
C VAL A 16 0.06 -17.36 26.18
N ARG A 17 -1.00 -18.14 26.34
CA ARG A 17 -1.87 -18.09 27.54
C ARG A 17 -1.12 -18.42 28.84
N ASP A 18 -0.19 -19.36 28.81
CA ASP A 18 0.66 -19.68 29.97
C ASP A 18 1.55 -18.49 30.34
N ILE A 19 2.15 -17.79 29.36
CA ILE A 19 2.94 -16.58 29.58
C ILE A 19 2.07 -15.45 30.10
N MET A 20 0.92 -15.19 29.49
CA MET A 20 -0.05 -14.18 29.96
C MET A 20 -0.40 -14.43 31.44
N LYS A 21 -0.66 -15.68 31.81
CA LYS A 21 -1.00 -16.05 33.18
C LYS A 21 0.17 -15.80 34.13
N SER A 22 1.40 -16.12 33.74
CA SER A 22 2.57 -15.92 34.60
C SER A 22 2.91 -14.45 34.83
N GLU A 23 2.65 -13.61 33.82
CA GLU A 23 2.89 -12.16 33.84
C GLU A 23 1.68 -11.34 34.32
N GLY A 24 0.55 -11.99 34.63
CA GLY A 24 -0.67 -11.34 35.11
C GLY A 24 -1.37 -10.50 34.04
N VAL A 25 -1.31 -10.93 32.78
CA VAL A 25 -1.99 -10.27 31.64
C VAL A 25 -3.28 -11.02 31.32
N ASP A 26 -4.41 -10.33 31.39
CA ASP A 26 -5.73 -10.90 31.11
C ASP A 26 -6.13 -10.80 29.64
N ILE A 27 -5.70 -9.74 28.95
CA ILE A 27 -6.00 -9.46 27.54
C ILE A 27 -4.69 -9.13 26.84
N TYR A 28 -4.37 -9.86 25.76
CA TYR A 28 -3.20 -9.61 24.92
C TYR A 28 -3.62 -9.23 23.51
N VAL A 29 -3.12 -8.11 23.00
CA VAL A 29 -3.42 -7.59 21.67
C VAL A 29 -2.17 -7.69 20.79
N VAL A 30 -2.28 -8.40 19.65
CA VAL A 30 -1.20 -8.56 18.66
C VAL A 30 -1.66 -7.99 17.33
N VAL A 31 -1.03 -6.90 16.91
CA VAL A 31 -1.32 -6.24 15.64
C VAL A 31 -0.50 -6.82 14.49
N THR A 32 -0.94 -6.58 13.25
CA THR A 32 -0.05 -6.67 12.09
C THR A 32 0.73 -5.37 12.01
N GLY A 33 2.03 -5.43 12.09
CA GLY A 33 2.87 -4.23 11.99
C GLY A 33 4.31 -4.51 12.39
N ASP A 34 5.17 -3.59 12.01
CA ASP A 34 6.56 -3.52 12.45
C ASP A 34 6.77 -2.34 13.42
N TYR A 35 8.01 -2.07 13.80
CA TYR A 35 8.34 -0.95 14.69
C TYR A 35 8.16 0.42 14.05
N HIS A 36 7.86 0.46 12.75
CA HIS A 36 7.78 1.67 11.90
C HIS A 36 6.37 1.94 11.37
N ILE A 37 5.40 1.10 11.78
CA ILE A 37 4.00 1.21 11.34
C ILE A 37 3.87 1.06 9.82
N SER A 38 4.69 0.19 9.23
CA SER A 38 4.62 -0.12 7.80
C SER A 38 3.37 -0.92 7.47
N GLU A 39 2.83 -0.74 6.27
CA GLU A 39 1.69 -1.53 5.78
C GLU A 39 2.10 -3.00 5.54
N TYR A 40 3.29 -3.20 5.01
CA TYR A 40 3.88 -4.52 4.80
C TYR A 40 4.99 -4.73 5.82
N ALA A 41 4.76 -5.66 6.74
CA ALA A 41 5.75 -6.03 7.74
C ALA A 41 6.67 -7.13 7.20
N GLY A 42 7.98 -6.90 7.27
CA GLY A 42 8.97 -7.93 6.90
C GLY A 42 8.85 -9.20 7.74
N ASP A 43 9.48 -10.29 7.30
CA ASP A 43 9.34 -11.62 7.90
C ASP A 43 9.67 -11.70 9.40
N TYR A 44 10.58 -10.85 9.87
CA TYR A 44 10.89 -10.74 11.30
C TYR A 44 9.66 -10.37 12.14
N PHE A 45 8.74 -9.59 11.62
CA PHE A 45 7.58 -9.01 12.31
C PHE A 45 6.28 -9.80 12.13
N LYS A 46 6.30 -11.01 11.59
CA LYS A 46 5.10 -11.84 11.33
C LYS A 46 4.49 -12.50 12.59
N GLU A 47 4.47 -11.80 13.71
CA GLU A 47 3.98 -12.33 15.00
C GLU A 47 2.49 -12.67 14.96
N ARG A 48 1.66 -11.80 14.38
CA ARG A 48 0.24 -12.06 14.24
C ARG A 48 0.00 -13.29 13.35
N GLU A 49 0.73 -13.43 12.25
CA GLU A 49 0.67 -14.62 11.39
C GLU A 49 1.12 -15.87 12.17
N PHE A 50 2.23 -15.79 12.88
CA PHE A 50 2.77 -16.89 13.70
C PHE A 50 1.75 -17.41 14.69
N ILE A 51 1.04 -16.53 15.42
CA ILE A 51 0.10 -16.95 16.47
C ILE A 51 -1.26 -17.37 15.94
N THR A 52 -1.72 -16.84 14.78
CA THR A 52 -3.06 -17.12 14.25
C THR A 52 -3.07 -18.11 13.10
N GLY A 53 -1.97 -18.25 12.35
CA GLY A 53 -1.92 -18.96 11.08
C GLY A 53 -2.54 -18.19 9.91
N PHE A 54 -3.03 -16.97 10.12
CA PHE A 54 -3.60 -16.13 9.07
C PHE A 54 -2.51 -15.32 8.38
N THR A 55 -2.36 -15.45 7.06
CA THR A 55 -1.28 -14.84 6.26
C THR A 55 -1.67 -13.52 5.57
N GLY A 56 -2.91 -13.06 5.68
CA GLY A 56 -3.33 -11.78 5.08
C GLY A 56 -2.58 -10.58 5.68
N SER A 57 -2.37 -9.52 4.90
CA SER A 57 -1.53 -8.37 5.30
C SER A 57 -2.16 -7.46 6.38
N ALA A 58 -3.44 -7.59 6.70
CA ALA A 58 -4.11 -6.75 7.70
C ALA A 58 -4.94 -7.58 8.69
N GLY A 59 -4.67 -7.41 9.99
CA GLY A 59 -5.44 -8.07 11.03
C GLY A 59 -4.87 -7.82 12.43
N THR A 60 -5.72 -8.01 13.43
CA THR A 60 -5.35 -7.92 14.85
C THR A 60 -5.89 -9.12 15.59
N ALA A 61 -5.05 -9.77 16.40
CA ALA A 61 -5.48 -10.83 17.31
C ALA A 61 -5.72 -10.25 18.70
N VAL A 62 -6.84 -10.62 19.34
CA VAL A 62 -7.11 -10.35 20.74
C VAL A 62 -7.28 -11.67 21.46
N ILE A 63 -6.44 -11.94 22.45
CA ILE A 63 -6.32 -13.20 23.16
C ILE A 63 -6.66 -13.00 24.64
N THR A 64 -7.51 -13.85 25.18
CA THR A 64 -7.78 -13.98 26.62
C THR A 64 -7.51 -15.42 27.05
N GLN A 65 -7.64 -15.73 28.35
CA GLN A 65 -7.49 -17.11 28.82
C GLN A 65 -8.51 -18.07 28.19
N ASP A 66 -9.72 -17.59 27.90
CA ASP A 66 -10.85 -18.44 27.47
C ASP A 66 -11.28 -18.20 26.00
N ASP A 67 -10.86 -17.08 25.39
CA ASP A 67 -11.27 -16.72 24.03
C ASP A 67 -10.08 -16.20 23.21
N ALA A 68 -10.17 -16.30 21.89
CA ALA A 68 -9.21 -15.74 20.95
C ALA A 68 -9.92 -15.28 19.67
N ARG A 69 -9.71 -14.03 19.30
CA ARG A 69 -10.38 -13.40 18.16
C ARG A 69 -9.36 -12.87 17.15
N LEU A 70 -9.62 -13.12 15.87
CA LEU A 70 -8.92 -12.48 14.76
C LEU A 70 -9.84 -11.45 14.11
N PHE A 71 -9.43 -10.20 14.11
CA PHE A 71 -10.11 -9.09 13.45
C PHE A 71 -9.44 -8.83 12.10
N THR A 72 -10.22 -8.82 11.02
CA THR A 72 -9.73 -8.43 9.69
C THR A 72 -10.85 -7.81 8.86
N ASP A 73 -10.51 -7.17 7.73
CA ASP A 73 -11.46 -6.47 6.87
C ASP A 73 -11.97 -7.33 5.70
N GLY A 74 -12.88 -6.76 4.90
CA GLY A 74 -13.61 -7.47 3.85
C GLY A 74 -12.75 -8.10 2.74
N ARG A 75 -11.52 -7.65 2.58
CA ARG A 75 -10.56 -8.21 1.60
C ARG A 75 -10.18 -9.65 1.94
N TYR A 76 -10.20 -10.01 3.22
CA TYR A 76 -9.63 -11.25 3.74
C TYR A 76 -10.63 -12.22 4.40
N PHE A 77 -11.94 -11.92 4.43
CA PHE A 77 -12.89 -12.76 5.17
C PHE A 77 -12.86 -14.24 4.78
N VAL A 78 -12.83 -14.53 3.47
CA VAL A 78 -12.82 -15.91 2.97
C VAL A 78 -11.51 -16.62 3.30
N GLN A 79 -10.39 -15.91 3.15
CA GLN A 79 -9.06 -16.44 3.46
C GLN A 79 -8.91 -16.72 4.95
N ALA A 80 -9.24 -15.75 5.80
CA ALA A 80 -9.14 -15.87 7.25
C ALA A 80 -9.99 -17.03 7.78
N GLU A 81 -11.24 -17.16 7.32
CA GLU A 81 -12.14 -18.24 7.74
C GLU A 81 -11.53 -19.63 7.51
N LYS A 82 -10.92 -19.82 6.33
CA LYS A 82 -10.26 -21.10 5.97
C LYS A 82 -8.97 -21.33 6.78
N GLN A 83 -8.16 -20.30 6.99
CA GLN A 83 -6.84 -20.45 7.61
C GLN A 83 -6.90 -20.62 9.12
N ILE A 84 -7.92 -20.05 9.80
CA ILE A 84 -8.05 -20.18 11.26
C ILE A 84 -8.97 -21.34 11.69
N GLU A 85 -9.51 -22.11 10.76
CA GLU A 85 -10.38 -23.24 11.09
C GLU A 85 -9.65 -24.25 11.99
N GLY A 86 -10.22 -24.54 13.16
CA GLY A 86 -9.66 -25.49 14.13
C GLY A 86 -8.48 -24.97 14.96
N THR A 87 -8.04 -23.73 14.79
CA THR A 87 -6.89 -23.14 15.51
C THR A 87 -7.20 -22.66 16.93
N GLY A 88 -8.49 -22.50 17.25
CA GLY A 88 -8.97 -21.87 18.49
C GLY A 88 -9.26 -20.38 18.35
N PHE A 89 -8.99 -19.77 17.20
CA PHE A 89 -9.40 -18.39 16.88
C PHE A 89 -10.80 -18.37 16.25
N SER A 90 -11.53 -17.26 16.51
CA SER A 90 -12.80 -16.94 15.86
C SER A 90 -12.69 -15.67 15.06
N LEU A 91 -13.23 -15.64 13.83
CA LEU A 91 -13.15 -14.49 12.92
C LEU A 91 -14.13 -13.38 13.33
N MET A 92 -13.62 -12.17 13.44
CA MET A 92 -14.37 -10.92 13.57
C MET A 92 -14.33 -10.16 12.24
N ARG A 93 -15.45 -10.10 11.53
CA ARG A 93 -15.56 -9.48 10.18
C ARG A 93 -15.75 -7.98 10.31
N VAL A 94 -14.65 -7.25 10.51
CA VAL A 94 -14.66 -5.79 10.73
C VAL A 94 -15.33 -5.06 9.56
N GLY A 95 -16.26 -4.15 9.90
CA GLY A 95 -17.06 -3.41 8.92
C GLY A 95 -18.36 -4.09 8.49
N ALA A 96 -18.60 -5.35 8.89
CA ALA A 96 -19.89 -5.99 8.71
C ALA A 96 -20.91 -5.46 9.75
N PRO A 97 -22.21 -5.37 9.39
CA PRO A 97 -23.25 -4.88 10.31
C PRO A 97 -23.28 -5.64 11.63
N GLY A 98 -23.22 -4.92 12.75
CA GLY A 98 -23.29 -5.51 14.10
C GLY A 98 -22.00 -6.15 14.61
N VAL A 99 -20.88 -6.09 13.86
CA VAL A 99 -19.58 -6.59 14.29
C VAL A 99 -18.76 -5.46 14.94
N MET A 100 -18.28 -5.70 16.17
CA MET A 100 -17.40 -4.79 16.90
C MET A 100 -16.01 -4.72 16.26
N ASN A 101 -15.37 -3.55 16.29
CA ASN A 101 -13.94 -3.42 16.02
C ASN A 101 -13.11 -3.82 17.27
N VAL A 102 -11.78 -3.78 17.15
CA VAL A 102 -10.85 -4.18 18.22
C VAL A 102 -11.10 -3.38 19.51
N ALA A 103 -11.18 -2.04 19.43
CA ALA A 103 -11.37 -1.17 20.58
C ALA A 103 -12.72 -1.45 21.28
N GLN A 104 -13.81 -1.54 20.52
CA GLN A 104 -15.13 -1.87 21.04
C GLN A 104 -15.18 -3.25 21.71
N TYR A 105 -14.48 -4.23 21.13
CA TYR A 105 -14.40 -5.55 21.74
C TYR A 105 -13.59 -5.51 23.04
N CYS A 106 -12.43 -4.88 23.06
CA CYS A 106 -11.63 -4.69 24.27
C CYS A 106 -12.42 -3.96 25.37
N GLU A 107 -13.15 -2.87 25.01
CA GLU A 107 -14.02 -2.15 25.95
C GLU A 107 -15.11 -3.06 26.53
N SER A 108 -15.65 -4.00 25.76
CA SER A 108 -16.70 -4.91 26.19
C SER A 108 -16.25 -5.99 27.16
N ILE A 109 -14.95 -6.35 27.16
CA ILE A 109 -14.41 -7.46 27.96
C ILE A 109 -13.55 -7.01 29.14
N VAL A 110 -12.91 -5.83 29.06
CA VAL A 110 -12.05 -5.31 30.13
C VAL A 110 -12.86 -4.97 31.38
N LYS A 111 -12.33 -5.26 32.58
CA LYS A 111 -12.97 -5.01 33.87
C LYS A 111 -11.98 -4.42 34.85
N ASP A 112 -12.50 -3.86 35.93
CA ASP A 112 -11.70 -3.33 37.04
C ASP A 112 -10.74 -4.40 37.59
N GLY A 113 -9.48 -4.02 37.78
CA GLY A 113 -8.40 -4.88 38.25
C GLY A 113 -7.79 -5.81 37.21
N MET A 114 -8.30 -5.89 35.99
CA MET A 114 -7.67 -6.61 34.89
C MET A 114 -6.42 -5.89 34.36
N SER A 115 -5.63 -6.62 33.53
CA SER A 115 -4.47 -6.10 32.84
C SER A 115 -4.55 -6.42 31.33
N MET A 116 -4.34 -5.40 30.49
CA MET A 116 -4.19 -5.54 29.04
C MET A 116 -2.74 -5.29 28.64
N GLY A 117 -2.17 -6.15 27.79
CA GLY A 117 -0.80 -6.03 27.31
C GLY A 117 -0.70 -6.04 25.79
N PHE A 118 0.31 -5.33 25.26
CA PHE A 118 0.74 -5.36 23.87
C PHE A 118 2.19 -4.89 23.74
N ASP A 119 2.85 -5.21 22.63
CA ASP A 119 4.16 -4.64 22.30
C ASP A 119 3.96 -3.21 21.75
N GLY A 120 4.38 -2.22 22.53
CA GLY A 120 4.29 -0.82 22.16
C GLY A 120 5.21 -0.43 21.00
N ARG A 121 6.14 -1.27 20.59
CA ARG A 121 7.02 -1.05 19.43
C ARG A 121 6.26 -1.32 18.12
N THR A 122 5.33 -2.28 18.09
CA THR A 122 4.52 -2.63 16.92
C THR A 122 3.16 -1.91 16.91
N MET A 123 2.68 -1.46 18.08
CA MET A 123 1.39 -0.80 18.23
C MET A 123 1.46 0.67 17.78
N PRO A 124 0.65 1.13 16.80
CA PRO A 124 0.51 2.56 16.49
C PRO A 124 0.12 3.37 17.72
N ALA A 125 0.73 4.54 17.93
CA ALA A 125 0.46 5.32 19.13
C ALA A 125 -1.02 5.72 19.26
N GLU A 126 -1.71 6.03 18.16
CA GLU A 126 -3.14 6.37 18.18
C GLU A 126 -3.99 5.21 18.72
N GLU A 127 -3.75 3.98 18.26
CA GLU A 127 -4.47 2.79 18.72
C GLU A 127 -4.08 2.42 20.17
N GLY A 128 -2.79 2.52 20.50
CA GLY A 128 -2.31 2.28 21.87
C GLY A 128 -2.88 3.26 22.88
N ILE A 129 -3.07 4.53 22.51
CA ILE A 129 -3.73 5.56 23.32
C ILE A 129 -5.20 5.17 23.54
N GLU A 130 -5.92 4.77 22.48
CA GLU A 130 -7.33 4.35 22.59
C GLU A 130 -7.50 3.16 23.54
N LEU A 131 -6.66 2.12 23.41
CA LEU A 131 -6.67 0.96 24.31
C LEU A 131 -6.31 1.35 25.75
N SER A 132 -5.34 2.24 25.94
CA SER A 132 -4.97 2.77 27.25
C SER A 132 -6.13 3.53 27.92
N ASP A 133 -6.84 4.36 27.18
CA ASP A 133 -8.00 5.09 27.69
C ASP A 133 -9.15 4.15 28.06
N ILE A 134 -9.36 3.08 27.31
CA ILE A 134 -10.32 2.01 27.64
C ILE A 134 -9.93 1.36 28.97
N CYS A 135 -8.68 0.95 29.14
CA CYS A 135 -8.19 0.38 30.40
C CYS A 135 -8.39 1.32 31.57
N LYS A 136 -7.99 2.58 31.42
CA LYS A 136 -8.13 3.61 32.46
C LYS A 136 -9.59 3.84 32.87
N LYS A 137 -10.52 3.89 31.92
CA LYS A 137 -11.97 4.02 32.20
C LYS A 137 -12.52 2.82 32.97
N ALA A 138 -12.01 1.61 32.68
CA ALA A 138 -12.44 0.38 33.34
C ALA A 138 -11.77 0.15 34.74
N GLY A 139 -10.75 0.92 35.12
CA GLY A 139 -9.94 0.66 36.32
C GLY A 139 -8.93 -0.47 36.10
N ALA A 140 -8.56 -0.76 34.86
CA ALA A 140 -7.63 -1.81 34.46
C ALA A 140 -6.20 -1.27 34.24
N GLY A 141 -5.20 -2.15 34.36
CA GLY A 141 -3.81 -1.89 33.97
C GLY A 141 -3.59 -1.97 32.46
N CYS A 142 -2.60 -1.22 31.95
CA CYS A 142 -2.15 -1.34 30.57
C CYS A 142 -0.63 -1.48 30.52
N LEU A 143 -0.15 -2.58 29.95
CA LEU A 143 1.28 -2.93 29.80
C LEU A 143 1.68 -2.72 28.33
N TYR A 144 2.60 -1.79 28.09
CA TYR A 144 2.98 -1.36 26.75
C TYR A 144 4.28 -2.00 26.23
N ASP A 145 4.90 -2.84 27.03
CA ASP A 145 6.15 -3.57 26.75
C ASP A 145 5.95 -5.09 26.90
N PHE A 146 4.73 -5.56 26.70
CA PHE A 146 4.38 -6.97 26.82
C PHE A 146 4.44 -7.66 25.46
N ASP A 147 5.40 -8.57 25.31
CA ASP A 147 5.56 -9.46 24.15
C ASP A 147 5.62 -10.91 24.60
N ALA A 148 4.50 -11.62 24.49
CA ALA A 148 4.43 -13.06 24.82
C ALA A 148 4.94 -13.96 23.70
N ILE A 149 5.22 -13.42 22.52
CA ILE A 149 5.59 -14.20 21.32
C ILE A 149 7.11 -14.28 21.18
N GLU A 150 7.87 -13.28 21.61
CA GLU A 150 9.31 -13.20 21.45
C GLU A 150 10.03 -14.50 21.83
N ASN A 151 9.69 -15.06 22.98
CA ASN A 151 10.35 -16.26 23.53
C ASN A 151 9.85 -17.60 22.96
N ILE A 152 8.78 -17.60 22.18
CA ILE A 152 8.19 -18.82 21.60
C ILE A 152 8.31 -18.89 20.07
N TYR A 153 8.77 -17.81 19.44
CA TYR A 153 8.98 -17.75 17.99
C TYR A 153 10.39 -18.23 17.63
N GLU A 154 10.61 -19.55 17.81
CA GLU A 154 11.93 -20.18 17.66
C GLU A 154 12.55 -20.02 16.26
N ASP A 155 11.72 -20.06 15.21
CA ASP A 155 12.12 -19.94 13.80
C ASP A 155 11.93 -18.50 13.25
N ARG A 156 12.01 -17.47 14.12
CA ARG A 156 11.90 -16.08 13.68
C ARG A 156 12.99 -15.74 12.67
N ALA A 157 12.63 -15.12 11.55
CA ALA A 157 13.59 -14.60 10.60
C ALA A 157 14.57 -13.60 11.24
N ALA A 158 15.75 -13.43 10.66
CA ALA A 158 16.68 -12.41 11.13
C ALA A 158 16.11 -11.00 10.95
N PHE A 159 16.50 -10.08 11.83
CA PHE A 159 16.15 -8.66 11.66
C PHE A 159 16.72 -8.15 10.34
N PRO A 160 15.95 -7.41 9.52
CA PRO A 160 16.38 -6.98 8.20
C PRO A 160 17.63 -6.09 8.24
N HIS A 161 18.59 -6.36 7.38
CA HIS A 161 19.87 -5.62 7.33
C HIS A 161 20.43 -5.60 5.90
N SER A 162 19.69 -5.00 4.95
CA SER A 162 20.14 -4.81 3.57
C SER A 162 21.13 -3.65 3.46
N LYS A 163 21.93 -3.62 2.40
CA LYS A 163 22.70 -2.45 2.02
C LYS A 163 21.77 -1.37 1.48
N ALA A 164 22.12 -0.11 1.74
CA ALA A 164 21.40 1.04 1.24
C ALA A 164 22.21 1.74 0.15
N PHE A 165 21.51 2.37 -0.79
CA PHE A 165 22.12 3.21 -1.82
C PHE A 165 21.52 4.62 -1.80
N TYR A 166 22.31 5.59 -2.23
CA TYR A 166 21.87 6.97 -2.39
C TYR A 166 21.13 7.14 -3.73
N LEU A 167 19.92 7.68 -3.67
CA LEU A 167 19.14 8.04 -4.86
C LEU A 167 19.59 9.42 -5.35
N ASP A 168 20.43 9.45 -6.37
CA ASP A 168 20.99 10.69 -6.92
C ASP A 168 19.91 11.68 -7.37
N GLU A 169 20.26 12.96 -7.39
CA GLU A 169 19.31 14.06 -7.68
C GLU A 169 18.79 14.04 -9.13
N GLU A 170 19.44 13.32 -10.04
CA GLU A 170 18.90 13.05 -11.38
C GLU A 170 17.61 12.22 -11.34
N TYR A 171 17.40 11.44 -10.25
CA TYR A 171 16.20 10.67 -9.98
C TYR A 171 15.29 11.36 -8.96
N SER A 172 15.83 11.77 -7.81
CA SER A 172 15.06 12.35 -6.70
C SER A 172 14.64 13.81 -6.92
N GLY A 173 15.31 14.54 -7.82
CA GLY A 173 15.01 15.93 -8.16
C GLY A 173 15.24 16.95 -7.06
N GLU A 174 15.55 16.53 -5.83
CA GLU A 174 15.73 17.42 -4.68
C GLU A 174 16.80 16.87 -3.73
N SER A 175 17.70 17.75 -3.25
CA SER A 175 18.75 17.36 -2.30
C SER A 175 18.24 17.17 -0.87
N ILE A 176 18.97 16.41 -0.05
CA ILE A 176 18.71 16.24 1.39
C ILE A 176 18.60 17.59 2.08
N ILE A 177 19.53 18.52 1.80
CA ILE A 177 19.56 19.87 2.41
C ILE A 177 18.25 20.62 2.14
N SER A 178 17.76 20.57 0.90
CA SER A 178 16.49 21.21 0.53
C SER A 178 15.31 20.61 1.29
N LYS A 179 15.21 19.28 1.33
CA LYS A 179 14.14 18.54 2.05
C LYS A 179 14.16 18.85 3.54
N LEU A 180 15.32 18.80 4.19
CA LEU A 180 15.48 19.17 5.59
C LEU A 180 15.07 20.63 5.86
N SER A 181 15.41 21.56 4.96
CA SER A 181 15.02 22.97 5.08
C SER A 181 13.48 23.12 5.06
N ARG A 182 12.77 22.39 4.19
CA ARG A 182 11.30 22.38 4.14
C ARG A 182 10.69 21.82 5.43
N ILE A 183 11.24 20.72 5.95
CA ILE A 183 10.80 20.09 7.21
C ILE A 183 11.02 21.05 8.38
N ARG A 184 12.22 21.66 8.50
CA ARG A 184 12.52 22.64 9.55
C ARG A 184 11.60 23.84 9.50
N LYS A 185 11.28 24.36 8.31
CA LYS A 185 10.30 25.43 8.15
C LYS A 185 8.90 25.02 8.64
N TYR A 186 8.50 23.77 8.44
CA TYR A 186 7.25 23.26 8.98
C TYR A 186 7.31 23.16 10.51
N MET A 187 8.42 22.67 11.08
CA MET A 187 8.65 22.63 12.53
C MET A 187 8.53 24.02 13.14
N ASP A 188 9.16 25.06 12.54
CA ASP A 188 9.07 26.45 13.00
C ASP A 188 7.61 26.94 13.01
N ASN A 189 6.84 26.66 11.97
CA ASN A 189 5.41 27.02 11.89
C ASN A 189 4.57 26.34 12.97
N LYS A 190 4.99 25.18 13.46
CA LYS A 190 4.35 24.43 14.55
C LYS A 190 4.95 24.75 15.92
N ASN A 191 5.95 25.64 15.97
CA ASN A 191 6.71 25.97 17.19
C ASN A 191 7.31 24.70 17.84
N ALA A 192 7.88 23.83 17.02
CA ALA A 192 8.54 22.60 17.44
C ALA A 192 10.06 22.75 17.35
N ASP A 193 10.79 22.17 18.31
CA ASP A 193 12.25 22.18 18.36
C ASP A 193 12.85 20.94 17.72
N ILE A 194 12.12 19.81 17.82
CA ILE A 194 12.54 18.48 17.38
C ILE A 194 11.39 17.86 16.59
N HIS A 195 11.70 17.07 15.56
CA HIS A 195 10.75 16.21 14.85
C HIS A 195 11.25 14.78 14.85
N ILE A 196 10.40 13.82 15.25
CA ILE A 196 10.68 12.39 15.22
C ILE A 196 9.90 11.76 14.08
N MET A 197 10.59 11.06 13.19
CA MET A 197 10.01 10.22 12.14
C MET A 197 10.30 8.75 12.42
N ALA A 198 9.27 7.90 12.33
CA ALA A 198 9.41 6.46 12.43
C ALA A 198 9.06 5.73 11.12
N THR A 199 8.24 6.30 10.26
CA THR A 199 7.83 5.69 8.98
C THR A 199 8.99 5.62 7.99
N LEU A 200 9.25 4.41 7.47
CA LEU A 200 10.41 4.11 6.63
C LEU A 200 10.43 4.90 5.32
N ASP A 201 9.29 5.00 4.64
CA ASP A 201 9.15 5.74 3.38
C ASP A 201 9.47 7.23 3.56
N ASP A 202 8.99 7.85 4.64
CA ASP A 202 9.22 9.26 4.94
C ASP A 202 10.71 9.53 5.22
N ILE A 203 11.36 8.60 5.92
CA ILE A 203 12.81 8.66 6.21
C ILE A 203 13.62 8.46 4.93
N CYS A 204 13.31 7.39 4.17
CA CYS A 204 14.02 7.09 2.94
C CYS A 204 13.87 8.20 1.90
N TRP A 205 12.68 8.82 1.79
CA TRP A 205 12.47 9.99 0.95
C TRP A 205 13.30 11.19 1.44
N THR A 206 13.26 11.50 2.74
CA THR A 206 13.93 12.68 3.31
C THR A 206 15.44 12.65 3.07
N PHE A 207 16.05 11.49 3.23
CA PHE A 207 17.51 11.32 3.13
C PHE A 207 18.00 10.80 1.78
N ASN A 208 17.12 10.70 0.78
CA ASN A 208 17.45 10.19 -0.55
C ASN A 208 18.13 8.80 -0.51
N ILE A 209 17.66 7.90 0.32
CA ILE A 209 18.17 6.53 0.45
C ILE A 209 17.13 5.49 0.11
N ARG A 210 17.57 4.36 -0.42
CA ARG A 210 16.75 3.19 -0.69
C ARG A 210 17.51 1.93 -0.25
N GLY A 211 16.77 0.87 0.04
CA GLY A 211 17.32 -0.44 0.38
C GLY A 211 16.27 -1.52 0.15
N CYS A 212 16.45 -2.72 0.68
CA CYS A 212 15.56 -3.87 0.46
C CYS A 212 15.25 -4.60 1.78
N ASP A 213 14.96 -3.84 2.86
CA ASP A 213 14.61 -4.45 4.16
C ASP A 213 13.15 -4.92 4.20
N VAL A 214 12.30 -4.41 3.34
CA VAL A 214 10.91 -4.82 3.14
C VAL A 214 10.73 -5.24 1.70
N GLU A 215 10.14 -6.40 1.48
CA GLU A 215 9.86 -6.92 0.14
C GLU A 215 8.90 -5.98 -0.61
N CYS A 216 9.17 -5.72 -1.88
CA CYS A 216 8.41 -4.82 -2.75
C CYS A 216 8.37 -3.34 -2.32
N ASN A 217 9.06 -2.98 -1.24
CA ASN A 217 9.18 -1.59 -0.78
C ASN A 217 10.66 -1.26 -0.52
N PRO A 218 11.32 -0.46 -1.37
CA PRO A 218 12.76 -0.25 -1.32
C PRO A 218 13.19 0.71 -0.18
N VAL A 219 13.00 0.30 1.06
CA VAL A 219 13.32 1.02 2.28
C VAL A 219 14.35 0.29 3.16
N ILE A 220 14.86 0.96 4.18
CA ILE A 220 15.68 0.38 5.23
C ILE A 220 15.06 0.62 6.60
N MET A 221 15.29 -0.29 7.54
CA MET A 221 14.92 -0.12 8.94
C MET A 221 15.70 1.05 9.55
N ALA A 222 15.01 2.14 9.84
CA ALA A 222 15.61 3.34 10.41
C ALA A 222 14.59 4.20 11.16
N TYR A 223 15.04 4.91 12.19
CA TYR A 223 14.34 6.07 12.76
C TYR A 223 15.06 7.35 12.37
N SER A 224 14.39 8.48 12.52
CA SER A 224 15.05 9.77 12.35
C SER A 224 14.59 10.80 13.38
N VAL A 225 15.54 11.63 13.79
CA VAL A 225 15.33 12.81 14.62
C VAL A 225 15.90 14.01 13.90
N ILE A 226 15.08 15.03 13.68
CA ILE A 226 15.47 16.28 13.03
C ILE A 226 15.36 17.40 14.05
N THR A 227 16.45 18.14 14.25
CA THR A 227 16.51 19.37 15.04
C THR A 227 16.61 20.59 14.13
N LYS A 228 16.70 21.81 14.71
CA LYS A 228 16.87 23.04 13.94
C LYS A 228 18.15 23.05 13.11
N ASP A 229 19.21 22.43 13.61
CA ASP A 229 20.54 22.52 13.01
C ASP A 229 21.05 21.17 12.48
N GLU A 230 20.71 20.05 13.11
CA GLU A 230 21.23 18.72 12.85
C GLU A 230 20.10 17.76 12.47
N ALA A 231 20.45 16.62 11.89
CA ALA A 231 19.55 15.51 11.66
C ALA A 231 20.26 14.19 11.95
N TYR A 232 19.53 13.23 12.49
CA TYR A 232 20.04 11.93 12.89
C TYR A 232 19.25 10.83 12.21
N ILE A 233 19.95 9.81 11.71
CA ILE A 233 19.38 8.56 11.22
C ILE A 233 19.83 7.45 12.17
N TYR A 234 18.89 6.75 12.76
CA TYR A 234 19.17 5.62 13.66
C TYR A 234 19.09 4.33 12.86
N THR A 235 20.22 3.83 12.43
CA THR A 235 20.41 2.57 11.70
C THR A 235 21.89 2.16 11.75
N ASP A 236 22.23 1.00 11.17
CA ASP A 236 23.62 0.57 11.17
C ASP A 236 24.43 1.27 10.08
N LYS A 237 25.53 1.91 10.46
CA LYS A 237 26.36 2.70 9.57
C LYS A 237 26.98 1.90 8.42
N ASP A 238 27.22 0.63 8.61
CA ASP A 238 27.81 -0.26 7.60
C ASP A 238 26.85 -0.57 6.43
N ARG A 239 25.57 -0.15 6.51
CA ARG A 239 24.62 -0.20 5.39
C ARG A 239 25.01 0.71 4.23
N PHE A 240 25.76 1.79 4.52
CA PHE A 240 26.05 2.87 3.59
C PHE A 240 27.48 2.78 3.02
N ASP A 241 27.60 3.13 1.76
CA ASP A 241 28.89 3.35 1.12
C ASP A 241 29.49 4.74 1.48
N ASP A 242 30.77 4.94 1.15
CA ASP A 242 31.48 6.20 1.43
C ASP A 242 30.83 7.40 0.70
N LYS A 243 30.24 7.20 -0.48
CA LYS A 243 29.53 8.25 -1.23
C LYS A 243 28.30 8.73 -0.44
N THR A 244 27.48 7.82 0.04
CA THR A 244 26.29 8.10 0.84
C THR A 244 26.66 8.81 2.14
N LEU A 245 27.68 8.31 2.85
CA LEU A 245 28.18 8.94 4.09
C LEU A 245 28.73 10.35 3.85
N ALA A 246 29.39 10.61 2.72
CA ALA A 246 29.84 11.94 2.35
C ALA A 246 28.64 12.89 2.13
N LYS A 247 27.58 12.45 1.45
CA LYS A 247 26.34 13.22 1.27
C LYS A 247 25.65 13.55 2.58
N PHE A 248 25.66 12.63 3.54
CA PHE A 248 25.16 12.89 4.89
C PHE A 248 25.99 13.95 5.60
N GLY A 249 27.33 13.87 5.53
CA GLY A 249 28.21 14.89 6.09
C GLY A 249 27.97 16.29 5.51
N GLU A 250 27.75 16.42 4.18
CA GLU A 250 27.39 17.68 3.52
C GLU A 250 26.08 18.28 4.05
N ALA A 251 25.14 17.42 4.48
CA ALA A 251 23.81 17.81 4.97
C ALA A 251 23.71 17.91 6.51
N CYS A 252 24.81 17.77 7.25
CA CYS A 252 24.83 17.70 8.72
C CYS A 252 23.92 16.58 9.26
N VAL A 253 24.00 15.41 8.63
CA VAL A 253 23.29 14.19 9.04
C VAL A 253 24.27 13.24 9.68
N GLU A 254 23.96 12.77 10.89
CA GLU A 254 24.74 11.76 11.62
C GLU A 254 24.00 10.42 11.65
N VAL A 255 24.75 9.33 11.52
CA VAL A 255 24.21 7.96 11.62
C VAL A 255 24.53 7.41 12.99
N LEU A 256 23.51 7.05 13.74
CA LEU A 256 23.54 6.48 15.10
C LEU A 256 23.03 5.04 15.11
N PRO A 257 23.45 4.21 16.10
CA PRO A 257 22.95 2.83 16.21
C PRO A 257 21.42 2.76 16.31
N TYR A 258 20.82 1.81 15.61
CA TYR A 258 19.35 1.66 15.52
C TYR A 258 18.66 1.68 16.90
N ASP A 259 19.15 0.86 17.83
CA ASP A 259 18.52 0.68 19.15
C ASP A 259 18.68 1.89 20.09
N SER A 260 19.61 2.83 19.81
CA SER A 260 19.84 4.00 20.67
C SER A 260 18.71 5.01 20.64
N ILE A 261 17.79 4.94 19.67
CA ILE A 261 16.67 5.87 19.51
C ILE A 261 15.83 6.05 20.79
N TYR A 262 15.49 4.96 21.47
CA TYR A 262 14.65 5.00 22.66
C TYR A 262 15.35 5.66 23.86
N GLU A 263 16.65 5.43 24.01
CA GLU A 263 17.46 6.08 25.05
C GLU A 263 17.60 7.58 24.78
N ASP A 264 17.82 7.97 23.52
CA ASP A 264 17.98 9.36 23.16
C ASP A 264 16.65 10.11 23.29
N ILE A 265 15.52 9.54 22.90
CA ILE A 265 14.18 10.12 23.14
C ILE A 265 13.93 10.36 24.63
N ALA A 266 14.32 9.42 25.49
CA ALA A 266 14.14 9.53 26.96
C ALA A 266 14.95 10.70 27.58
N ARG A 267 15.99 11.22 26.85
CA ARG A 267 16.86 12.33 27.29
C ARG A 267 16.52 13.67 26.60
N MET A 268 15.56 13.68 25.67
CA MET A 268 15.17 14.89 24.95
C MET A 268 14.53 15.92 25.87
N ASN A 269 14.61 17.17 25.47
CA ASN A 269 13.89 18.29 26.08
C ASN A 269 13.37 19.24 25.01
N GLY A 270 12.36 20.06 25.34
CA GLY A 270 11.74 20.99 24.40
C GLY A 270 10.49 20.45 23.73
N LYS A 271 10.09 21.05 22.63
CA LYS A 271 8.86 20.73 21.91
C LYS A 271 9.12 19.74 20.78
N VAL A 272 8.54 18.54 20.91
CA VAL A 272 8.75 17.41 20.00
C VAL A 272 7.52 17.21 19.11
N LEU A 273 7.66 17.43 17.82
CA LEU A 273 6.64 17.17 16.80
C LEU A 273 6.62 15.68 16.46
N ILE A 274 5.43 15.09 16.59
CA ILE A 274 5.13 13.72 16.20
C ILE A 274 3.76 13.60 15.56
N ASP A 275 3.62 12.67 14.61
CA ASP A 275 2.33 12.19 14.12
C ASP A 275 1.97 10.88 14.85
N LYS A 276 0.99 10.92 15.73
CA LYS A 276 0.58 9.76 16.55
C LYS A 276 0.11 8.55 15.73
N ARG A 277 -0.23 8.74 14.44
CA ARG A 277 -0.61 7.66 13.53
C ARG A 277 0.61 7.00 12.88
N ARG A 278 1.80 7.67 12.96
CA ARG A 278 3.02 7.31 12.26
C ARG A 278 4.22 7.10 13.17
N VAL A 279 4.00 7.08 14.47
CA VAL A 279 4.96 6.62 15.48
C VAL A 279 4.37 5.50 16.30
N ASN A 280 5.22 4.62 16.83
CA ASN A 280 4.77 3.56 17.70
C ASN A 280 4.49 4.06 19.12
N MET A 281 3.72 3.27 19.88
CA MET A 281 3.29 3.64 21.23
C MET A 281 4.48 3.78 22.21
N ARG A 282 5.58 3.05 22.01
CA ARG A 282 6.78 3.18 22.83
C ARG A 282 7.43 4.55 22.72
N ILE A 283 7.56 5.09 21.50
CA ILE A 283 8.04 6.47 21.27
C ILE A 283 7.11 7.47 21.95
N TYR A 284 5.80 7.35 21.75
CA TYR A 284 4.82 8.25 22.35
C TYR A 284 4.91 8.27 23.88
N GLN A 285 5.04 7.12 24.52
CA GLN A 285 5.17 7.00 25.96
C GLN A 285 6.44 7.67 26.51
N LEU A 286 7.59 7.46 25.85
CA LEU A 286 8.83 8.08 26.27
C LEU A 286 8.72 9.61 26.26
N ILE A 287 8.08 10.16 25.22
CA ILE A 287 7.79 11.60 25.15
C ILE A 287 6.87 12.04 26.27
N GLN A 288 5.78 11.30 26.54
CA GLN A 288 4.82 11.67 27.61
C GLN A 288 5.39 11.54 29.03
N SER A 289 6.35 10.67 29.25
CA SER A 289 7.02 10.48 30.54
C SER A 289 8.18 11.44 30.79
N GLY A 290 8.64 12.14 29.77
CA GLY A 290 9.70 13.15 29.89
C GLY A 290 9.24 14.37 30.70
N ARG A 291 10.10 14.87 31.61
CA ARG A 291 9.74 16.00 32.51
C ARG A 291 9.75 17.36 31.80
N ASP A 292 10.66 17.50 30.84
CA ASP A 292 10.95 18.77 30.14
C ASP A 292 10.61 18.67 28.65
N VAL A 293 9.69 17.79 28.30
CA VAL A 293 9.26 17.51 26.91
C VAL A 293 7.77 17.84 26.75
N GLU A 294 7.45 18.56 25.67
CA GLU A 294 6.08 18.83 25.25
C GLU A 294 5.83 18.20 23.88
N ALA A 295 4.86 17.32 23.76
CA ALA A 295 4.46 16.75 22.47
C ALA A 295 3.64 17.73 21.64
N VAL A 296 4.11 18.05 20.42
CA VAL A 296 3.39 18.80 19.41
C VAL A 296 2.78 17.79 18.42
N LEU A 297 1.48 17.52 18.56
CA LEU A 297 0.78 16.58 17.70
C LEU A 297 0.42 17.23 16.36
N SER A 298 1.00 16.74 15.28
CA SER A 298 0.73 17.22 13.92
C SER A 298 1.09 16.13 12.90
N ASP A 299 0.54 16.25 11.68
CA ASP A 299 0.91 15.36 10.58
C ASP A 299 2.43 15.43 10.31
N ASN A 300 3.03 14.30 9.95
CA ASN A 300 4.41 14.27 9.47
C ASN A 300 4.50 15.06 8.15
N PRO A 301 5.30 16.16 8.08
CA PRO A 301 5.38 16.96 6.87
C PRO A 301 5.95 16.21 5.66
N ALA A 302 6.83 15.22 5.88
CA ALA A 302 7.41 14.43 4.80
C ALA A 302 6.35 13.65 4.03
N MET A 303 5.26 13.21 4.68
CA MET A 303 4.14 12.52 4.04
C MET A 303 3.54 13.33 2.87
N LEU A 304 3.22 14.61 3.10
CA LEU A 304 2.66 15.47 2.05
C LEU A 304 3.74 15.86 1.04
N PHE A 305 4.96 16.14 1.51
CA PHE A 305 6.02 16.61 0.62
C PHE A 305 6.45 15.56 -0.41
N LYS A 306 6.50 14.27 -0.03
CA LYS A 306 6.81 13.17 -0.97
C LYS A 306 5.65 12.81 -1.88
N ALA A 307 4.40 12.99 -1.43
CA ALA A 307 3.22 12.74 -2.25
C ALA A 307 3.14 13.72 -3.45
N ILE A 308 3.64 14.95 -3.29
CA ILE A 308 3.73 15.96 -4.36
C ILE A 308 5.05 15.76 -5.11
N LYS A 309 5.01 15.03 -6.23
CA LYS A 309 6.18 14.74 -7.05
C LYS A 309 6.67 16.02 -7.73
N ASN A 310 7.99 16.22 -7.70
CA ASN A 310 8.64 17.33 -8.40
C ASN A 310 8.74 17.05 -9.92
N GLU A 311 9.16 18.05 -10.69
CA GLU A 311 9.26 17.96 -12.16
C GLU A 311 10.19 16.83 -12.64
N THR A 312 11.24 16.52 -11.90
CA THR A 312 12.18 15.44 -12.24
C THR A 312 11.53 14.07 -12.01
N GLU A 313 10.89 13.87 -10.86
CA GLU A 313 10.14 12.65 -10.55
C GLU A 313 9.01 12.40 -11.56
N ILE A 314 8.22 13.44 -11.90
CA ILE A 314 7.15 13.34 -12.92
C ILE A 314 7.72 12.96 -14.30
N ARG A 315 8.80 13.60 -14.73
CA ARG A 315 9.46 13.26 -16.02
C ARG A 315 9.95 11.81 -16.04
N ASN A 316 10.53 11.35 -14.95
CA ASN A 316 11.02 9.99 -14.79
C ASN A 316 9.85 8.98 -14.80
N LEU A 317 8.74 9.30 -14.12
CA LEU A 317 7.52 8.48 -14.15
C LEU A 317 6.96 8.33 -15.57
N TYR A 318 6.83 9.40 -16.34
CA TYR A 318 6.44 9.28 -17.76
C TYR A 318 7.36 8.35 -18.54
N SER A 319 8.68 8.42 -18.29
CA SER A 319 9.65 7.57 -18.98
C SER A 319 9.51 6.10 -18.60
N ILE A 320 9.38 5.78 -17.31
CA ILE A 320 9.30 4.38 -16.87
C ILE A 320 7.98 3.74 -17.27
N HIS A 321 6.86 4.48 -17.26
CA HIS A 321 5.58 3.94 -17.73
C HIS A 321 5.57 3.58 -19.21
N VAL A 322 6.45 4.14 -20.03
CA VAL A 322 6.64 3.69 -21.41
C VAL A 322 7.32 2.33 -21.43
N ASP A 323 8.43 2.17 -20.70
CA ASP A 323 9.19 0.91 -20.69
C ASP A 323 8.36 -0.22 -20.07
N ASP A 324 7.69 0.03 -18.96
CA ASP A 324 6.77 -0.91 -18.31
C ASP A 324 5.58 -1.24 -19.22
N GLY A 325 5.02 -0.22 -19.88
CA GLY A 325 3.94 -0.38 -20.85
C GLY A 325 4.30 -1.28 -22.03
N VAL A 326 5.56 -1.22 -22.48
CA VAL A 326 6.10 -2.17 -23.50
C VAL A 326 6.11 -3.59 -22.95
N ALA A 327 6.59 -3.81 -21.72
CA ALA A 327 6.64 -5.12 -21.09
C ALA A 327 5.24 -5.73 -20.92
N VAL A 328 4.30 -4.97 -20.37
CA VAL A 328 2.90 -5.41 -20.19
C VAL A 328 2.22 -5.69 -21.53
N THR A 329 2.44 -4.85 -22.54
CA THR A 329 1.86 -5.06 -23.88
C THR A 329 2.42 -6.32 -24.53
N LYS A 330 3.73 -6.60 -24.43
CA LYS A 330 4.34 -7.86 -24.89
C LYS A 330 3.77 -9.08 -24.16
N PHE A 331 3.56 -8.96 -22.86
CA PHE A 331 2.89 -10.00 -22.08
C PHE A 331 1.47 -10.30 -22.61
N ILE A 332 0.65 -9.27 -22.86
CA ILE A 332 -0.72 -9.44 -23.40
C ILE A 332 -0.67 -10.16 -24.74
N PHE A 333 0.26 -9.79 -25.64
CA PHE A 333 0.38 -10.42 -26.94
C PHE A 333 0.85 -11.87 -26.84
N TRP A 334 1.83 -12.13 -25.95
CA TRP A 334 2.29 -13.50 -25.68
C TRP A 334 1.15 -14.37 -25.15
N LEU A 335 0.39 -13.85 -24.16
CA LEU A 335 -0.72 -14.57 -23.55
C LEU A 335 -1.78 -14.96 -24.58
N LYS A 336 -2.25 -13.98 -25.38
CA LYS A 336 -3.27 -14.22 -26.42
C LYS A 336 -2.82 -15.23 -27.50
N LYS A 337 -1.52 -15.27 -27.82
CA LYS A 337 -0.95 -16.25 -28.75
C LYS A 337 -0.88 -17.67 -28.18
N ASN A 338 -0.60 -17.80 -26.90
CA ASN A 338 -0.17 -19.07 -26.33
C ASN A 338 -1.25 -19.75 -25.44
N VAL A 339 -2.27 -19.03 -24.99
CA VAL A 339 -3.29 -19.57 -24.09
C VAL A 339 -4.00 -20.81 -24.67
N ALA A 340 -4.17 -20.91 -26.00
CA ALA A 340 -4.77 -22.05 -26.68
C ALA A 340 -3.94 -23.35 -26.55
N SER A 341 -2.68 -23.27 -26.12
CA SER A 341 -1.85 -24.46 -25.86
C SER A 341 -2.35 -25.29 -24.68
N GLY A 342 -3.10 -24.68 -23.75
CA GLY A 342 -3.63 -25.32 -22.55
C GLY A 342 -2.60 -25.70 -21.49
N ASN A 343 -1.37 -25.15 -21.58
CA ASN A 343 -0.25 -25.49 -20.70
C ASN A 343 0.19 -24.32 -19.79
N ILE A 344 -0.52 -23.18 -19.83
CA ILE A 344 -0.15 -21.98 -19.06
C ILE A 344 -1.06 -21.93 -17.82
N THR A 345 -0.45 -21.78 -16.66
CA THR A 345 -1.15 -21.52 -15.40
C THR A 345 -1.16 -20.00 -15.07
N GLU A 346 -1.96 -19.61 -14.07
CA GLU A 346 -1.92 -18.25 -13.51
C GLU A 346 -0.50 -17.88 -13.03
N ALA A 347 0.20 -18.82 -12.37
CA ALA A 347 1.57 -18.63 -11.89
C ALA A 347 2.58 -18.48 -13.04
N ASP A 348 2.44 -19.28 -14.12
CA ASP A 348 3.29 -19.12 -15.30
C ASP A 348 3.09 -17.77 -15.97
N ALA A 349 1.85 -17.27 -16.01
CA ALA A 349 1.53 -15.96 -16.58
C ALA A 349 2.16 -14.84 -15.74
N ALA A 350 2.05 -14.89 -14.41
CA ALA A 350 2.71 -13.95 -13.50
C ALA A 350 4.23 -13.97 -13.71
N ALA A 351 4.86 -15.14 -13.61
CA ALA A 351 6.31 -15.28 -13.76
C ALA A 351 6.84 -14.79 -15.12
N TYR A 352 6.05 -14.96 -16.21
CA TYR A 352 6.45 -14.44 -17.51
C TYR A 352 6.45 -12.91 -17.55
N LEU A 353 5.43 -12.25 -16.95
CA LEU A 353 5.38 -10.80 -16.87
C LEU A 353 6.50 -10.25 -15.99
N ASP A 354 6.75 -10.87 -14.84
CA ASP A 354 7.82 -10.48 -13.92
C ASP A 354 9.20 -10.58 -14.59
N ASN A 355 9.41 -11.63 -15.40
CA ASN A 355 10.63 -11.77 -16.20
C ASN A 355 10.76 -10.66 -17.27
N LEU A 356 9.66 -10.21 -17.89
CA LEU A 356 9.73 -9.09 -18.83
C LEU A 356 10.14 -7.79 -18.12
N ARG A 357 9.60 -7.52 -16.93
CA ARG A 357 9.94 -6.34 -16.10
C ARG A 357 11.38 -6.37 -15.62
N SER A 358 11.85 -7.53 -15.14
CA SER A 358 13.24 -7.68 -14.65
C SER A 358 14.31 -7.39 -15.70
N ASN A 359 13.95 -7.40 -16.98
CA ASN A 359 14.83 -7.03 -18.09
C ASN A 359 14.78 -5.53 -18.45
N ILE A 360 13.92 -4.74 -17.80
CA ILE A 360 13.90 -3.28 -17.98
C ILE A 360 15.13 -2.68 -17.30
N LYS A 361 15.77 -1.73 -17.98
CA LYS A 361 16.90 -1.02 -17.39
C LYS A 361 16.48 -0.32 -16.11
N ASP A 362 17.33 -0.35 -15.10
CA ASP A 362 17.12 0.28 -13.79
C ASP A 362 16.02 -0.39 -12.94
N TYR A 363 15.62 -1.62 -13.26
CA TYR A 363 14.74 -2.44 -12.43
C TYR A 363 15.41 -2.79 -11.10
N ILE A 364 14.67 -2.68 -10.00
CA ILE A 364 15.10 -3.04 -8.64
C ILE A 364 14.41 -4.32 -8.19
N GLU A 365 13.07 -4.29 -8.12
CA GLU A 365 12.22 -5.39 -7.67
C GLU A 365 10.77 -5.17 -8.15
N LEU A 366 9.85 -6.05 -7.82
CA LEU A 366 8.42 -5.82 -8.01
C LEU A 366 7.94 -4.72 -7.05
N SER A 367 6.87 -4.00 -7.39
CA SER A 367 6.21 -3.06 -6.47
C SER A 367 5.22 -3.75 -5.53
N PHE A 368 4.78 -4.94 -5.89
CA PHE A 368 4.01 -5.91 -5.12
C PHE A 368 3.98 -7.24 -5.87
N ASP A 369 3.61 -8.32 -5.18
CA ASP A 369 3.49 -9.63 -5.82
C ASP A 369 2.44 -9.63 -6.92
N THR A 370 2.81 -10.06 -8.13
CA THR A 370 1.93 -10.06 -9.29
C THR A 370 0.68 -10.91 -9.04
N ILE A 371 -0.48 -10.28 -9.12
CA ILE A 371 -1.78 -10.93 -9.09
C ILE A 371 -2.11 -11.39 -10.52
N SER A 372 -2.29 -12.69 -10.70
CA SER A 372 -2.74 -13.29 -11.95
C SER A 372 -3.92 -14.20 -11.63
N ALA A 373 -5.13 -13.76 -11.96
CA ALA A 373 -6.36 -14.37 -11.47
C ALA A 373 -7.35 -14.68 -12.61
N TYR A 374 -7.62 -15.96 -12.82
CA TYR A 374 -8.47 -16.45 -13.89
C TYR A 374 -9.91 -16.62 -13.41
N ASN A 375 -10.86 -16.02 -14.13
CA ASN A 375 -12.31 -16.13 -13.89
C ASN A 375 -12.68 -15.94 -12.39
N GLU A 376 -13.13 -17.01 -11.70
CA GLU A 376 -13.59 -16.96 -10.32
C GLU A 376 -12.51 -16.56 -9.31
N ASN A 377 -11.25 -16.83 -9.57
CA ASN A 377 -10.14 -16.43 -8.71
C ASN A 377 -10.00 -14.91 -8.66
N ALA A 378 -10.35 -14.21 -9.75
CA ALA A 378 -10.33 -12.75 -9.82
C ALA A 378 -11.40 -12.07 -8.94
N ALA A 379 -12.36 -12.82 -8.39
CA ALA A 379 -13.30 -12.29 -7.40
C ALA A 379 -12.64 -12.03 -6.03
N MET A 380 -11.44 -12.58 -5.80
CA MET A 380 -10.59 -12.31 -4.63
C MET A 380 -9.58 -11.22 -4.99
N MET A 381 -9.76 -10.00 -4.46
CA MET A 381 -9.00 -8.80 -4.87
C MET A 381 -7.47 -8.95 -4.70
N HIS A 382 -7.03 -9.73 -3.70
CA HIS A 382 -5.62 -10.00 -3.40
C HIS A 382 -5.33 -11.50 -3.55
N TYR A 383 -5.76 -12.08 -4.68
CA TYR A 383 -5.48 -13.47 -5.00
C TYR A 383 -4.01 -13.67 -5.33
N HIS A 384 -3.41 -14.67 -4.73
CA HIS A 384 -2.05 -15.13 -5.04
C HIS A 384 -2.09 -16.51 -5.65
N ALA A 385 -1.59 -16.63 -6.88
CA ALA A 385 -1.38 -17.90 -7.55
C ALA A 385 0.00 -18.45 -7.17
N ASP A 386 0.06 -19.66 -6.63
CA ASP A 386 1.28 -20.42 -6.39
C ASP A 386 1.23 -21.78 -7.09
N GLU A 387 2.32 -22.53 -7.06
CA GLU A 387 2.41 -23.87 -7.68
C GLU A 387 1.33 -24.86 -7.21
N THR A 388 0.71 -24.61 -6.06
CA THR A 388 -0.28 -25.53 -5.44
C THR A 388 -1.73 -25.19 -5.76
N ASN A 389 -2.02 -23.91 -6.12
CA ASN A 389 -3.38 -23.42 -6.29
C ASN A 389 -3.66 -22.79 -7.67
N ALA A 390 -2.62 -22.52 -8.49
CA ALA A 390 -2.77 -21.85 -9.77
C ALA A 390 -3.67 -22.62 -10.74
N ALA A 391 -4.69 -21.96 -11.27
CA ALA A 391 -5.55 -22.52 -12.29
C ALA A 391 -4.85 -22.57 -13.65
N VAL A 392 -5.16 -23.61 -14.45
CA VAL A 392 -4.73 -23.69 -15.86
C VAL A 392 -5.61 -22.77 -16.69
N LEU A 393 -4.99 -21.85 -17.42
CA LEU A 393 -5.68 -20.92 -18.30
C LEU A 393 -6.26 -21.66 -19.53
N LYS A 394 -7.50 -21.35 -19.88
CA LYS A 394 -8.19 -21.88 -21.04
C LYS A 394 -8.47 -20.77 -22.05
N PRO A 395 -8.63 -21.09 -23.36
CA PRO A 395 -9.00 -20.11 -24.38
C PRO A 395 -10.50 -19.72 -24.27
N GLU A 396 -10.93 -19.30 -23.08
CA GLU A 396 -12.27 -18.83 -22.72
C GLU A 396 -12.22 -17.96 -21.47
N GLY A 397 -13.18 -17.06 -21.27
CA GLY A 397 -13.25 -16.21 -20.08
C GLY A 397 -12.20 -15.11 -20.04
N MET A 398 -11.81 -14.70 -18.84
CA MET A 398 -10.95 -13.54 -18.60
C MET A 398 -9.83 -13.85 -17.60
N LEU A 399 -8.66 -13.26 -17.81
CA LEU A 399 -7.59 -13.16 -16.83
C LEU A 399 -7.47 -11.72 -16.34
N LEU A 400 -7.57 -11.50 -15.04
CA LEU A 400 -7.20 -10.26 -14.38
C LEU A 400 -5.71 -10.36 -14.02
N VAL A 401 -4.90 -9.40 -14.47
CA VAL A 401 -3.49 -9.28 -14.08
C VAL A 401 -3.27 -7.90 -13.51
N ASP A 402 -2.83 -7.88 -12.24
CA ASP A 402 -2.48 -6.68 -11.50
C ASP A 402 -1.02 -6.79 -11.05
N SER A 403 -0.21 -5.78 -11.37
CA SER A 403 1.25 -5.93 -11.30
C SER A 403 1.96 -4.61 -11.46
N GLY A 404 3.16 -4.52 -10.90
CA GLY A 404 3.99 -3.34 -11.04
C GLY A 404 5.46 -3.61 -10.73
N GLY A 405 6.30 -2.59 -10.88
CA GLY A 405 7.74 -2.69 -10.62
C GLY A 405 8.30 -1.44 -9.96
N GLN A 406 9.39 -1.65 -9.23
CA GLN A 406 10.23 -0.61 -8.63
C GLN A 406 11.43 -0.37 -9.56
N TYR A 407 11.63 0.85 -9.98
CA TYR A 407 12.71 1.27 -10.88
C TYR A 407 13.38 2.53 -10.34
N MET A 408 14.66 2.77 -10.68
CA MET A 408 15.31 4.05 -10.31
C MET A 408 14.50 5.28 -10.73
N ARG A 409 13.68 5.14 -11.77
CA ARG A 409 12.82 6.20 -12.32
C ARG A 409 11.40 6.24 -11.72
N GLY A 410 11.11 5.46 -10.69
CA GLY A 410 9.84 5.47 -9.97
C GLY A 410 9.20 4.09 -9.82
N THR A 411 7.96 4.08 -9.38
CA THR A 411 7.13 2.89 -9.15
C THR A 411 6.05 2.80 -10.21
N THR A 412 5.69 1.59 -10.66
CA THR A 412 4.53 1.36 -11.53
C THR A 412 3.52 0.45 -10.86
N ASP A 413 2.25 0.68 -11.20
CA ASP A 413 1.07 -0.06 -10.76
C ASP A 413 0.05 -0.09 -11.90
N ILE A 414 -0.39 -1.28 -12.30
CA ILE A 414 -1.33 -1.44 -13.40
C ILE A 414 -2.14 -2.72 -13.29
N THR A 415 -3.44 -2.60 -13.50
CA THR A 415 -4.30 -3.76 -13.73
C THR A 415 -4.87 -3.77 -15.16
N ARG A 416 -4.83 -4.95 -15.78
CA ARG A 416 -5.58 -5.25 -17.00
C ARG A 416 -6.39 -6.53 -16.83
N THR A 417 -7.67 -6.47 -17.18
CA THR A 417 -8.50 -7.66 -17.40
C THR A 417 -8.50 -7.98 -18.89
N ILE A 418 -8.10 -9.20 -19.25
CA ILE A 418 -7.76 -9.63 -20.61
C ILE A 418 -8.69 -10.77 -21.00
N ALA A 419 -9.35 -10.69 -22.17
CA ALA A 419 -10.10 -11.79 -22.74
C ALA A 419 -9.15 -12.89 -23.23
N LEU A 420 -9.39 -14.12 -22.78
CA LEU A 420 -8.66 -15.31 -23.24
C LEU A 420 -9.40 -16.05 -24.37
N GLY A 421 -10.63 -15.64 -24.69
CA GLY A 421 -11.50 -16.20 -25.71
C GLY A 421 -12.95 -15.76 -25.49
N PRO A 422 -13.95 -16.60 -25.82
CA PRO A 422 -15.36 -16.22 -25.65
C PRO A 422 -15.70 -15.81 -24.23
N VAL A 423 -16.40 -14.69 -24.09
CA VAL A 423 -16.89 -14.10 -22.83
C VAL A 423 -18.40 -13.87 -22.91
N THR A 424 -19.08 -13.79 -21.77
CA THR A 424 -20.52 -13.54 -21.71
C THR A 424 -20.86 -12.06 -21.90
N ASP A 425 -22.09 -11.75 -22.32
CA ASP A 425 -22.58 -10.37 -22.43
C ASP A 425 -22.54 -9.64 -21.08
N GLU A 426 -22.77 -10.36 -19.98
CA GLU A 426 -22.65 -9.81 -18.62
C GLU A 426 -21.23 -9.40 -18.28
N MET A 427 -20.21 -10.20 -18.61
CA MET A 427 -18.80 -9.84 -18.45
C MET A 427 -18.47 -8.59 -19.25
N LYS A 428 -18.90 -8.50 -20.51
CA LYS A 428 -18.72 -7.31 -21.34
C LYS A 428 -19.41 -6.06 -20.76
N MET A 429 -20.62 -6.21 -20.28
CA MET A 429 -21.35 -5.12 -19.63
C MET A 429 -20.55 -4.55 -18.44
N TYR A 430 -20.17 -5.40 -17.49
CA TYR A 430 -19.45 -4.95 -16.29
C TYR A 430 -18.04 -4.43 -16.62
N TYR A 431 -17.33 -5.03 -17.56
CA TYR A 431 -16.05 -4.51 -18.05
C TYR A 431 -16.21 -3.09 -18.63
N THR A 432 -17.21 -2.90 -19.48
CA THR A 432 -17.44 -1.61 -20.13
C THR A 432 -17.87 -0.54 -19.13
N LEU A 433 -18.70 -0.87 -18.14
CA LEU A 433 -19.09 0.07 -17.08
C LEU A 433 -17.90 0.42 -16.16
N THR A 434 -17.02 -0.54 -15.87
CA THR A 434 -15.77 -0.29 -15.14
C THR A 434 -14.85 0.63 -15.93
N LEU A 435 -14.64 0.35 -17.21
CA LEU A 435 -13.86 1.19 -18.13
C LEU A 435 -14.42 2.62 -18.23
N LYS A 436 -15.75 2.75 -18.35
CA LYS A 436 -16.42 4.06 -18.34
C LYS A 436 -16.15 4.84 -17.07
N GLY A 437 -16.15 4.17 -15.93
CA GLY A 437 -15.80 4.77 -14.63
C GLY A 437 -14.37 5.27 -14.59
N MET A 438 -13.40 4.44 -14.95
CA MET A 438 -11.98 4.77 -15.03
C MET A 438 -11.73 5.95 -15.96
N LEU A 439 -12.26 5.92 -17.19
CA LEU A 439 -12.12 7.01 -18.15
C LEU A 439 -12.78 8.31 -17.66
N SER A 440 -13.87 8.23 -16.91
CA SER A 440 -14.55 9.42 -16.37
C SER A 440 -13.72 10.10 -15.29
N LEU A 441 -13.12 9.35 -14.39
CA LEU A 441 -12.24 9.88 -13.34
C LEU A 441 -10.92 10.41 -13.93
N ALA A 442 -10.25 9.64 -14.76
CA ALA A 442 -9.00 10.04 -15.39
C ALA A 442 -9.09 11.30 -16.28
N ASN A 443 -10.29 11.64 -16.80
CA ASN A 443 -10.54 12.85 -17.59
C ASN A 443 -11.23 13.97 -16.80
N ALA A 444 -11.27 13.86 -15.45
CA ALA A 444 -11.89 14.87 -14.61
C ALA A 444 -11.13 16.21 -14.66
N LYS A 445 -11.89 17.30 -14.62
CA LYS A 445 -11.41 18.66 -14.33
C LYS A 445 -12.10 19.15 -13.07
N PHE A 446 -11.33 19.73 -12.15
CA PHE A 446 -11.85 20.13 -10.85
C PHE A 446 -11.11 21.35 -10.30
N LEU A 447 -11.74 22.06 -9.37
CA LEU A 447 -11.13 23.20 -8.69
C LEU A 447 -10.10 22.72 -7.67
N LYS A 448 -8.97 23.43 -7.59
CA LYS A 448 -8.01 23.27 -6.51
C LYS A 448 -8.70 23.37 -5.14
N GLY A 449 -8.38 22.46 -4.25
CA GLY A 449 -9.07 22.27 -2.96
C GLY A 449 -10.05 21.10 -2.95
N CYS A 450 -10.28 20.46 -4.10
CA CYS A 450 -11.04 19.22 -4.18
C CYS A 450 -10.24 18.04 -3.62
N ASN A 451 -10.91 17.06 -3.04
CA ASN A 451 -10.31 15.84 -2.52
C ASN A 451 -10.81 14.60 -3.28
N GLY A 452 -10.13 13.47 -3.06
CA GLY A 452 -10.50 12.22 -3.73
C GLY A 452 -11.87 11.68 -3.33
N PHE A 453 -12.36 12.01 -2.14
CA PHE A 453 -13.72 11.68 -1.69
C PHE A 453 -14.80 12.27 -2.61
N SER A 454 -14.61 13.52 -3.04
CA SER A 454 -15.54 14.19 -3.97
C SER A 454 -15.45 13.65 -5.40
N LEU A 455 -14.30 13.11 -5.81
CA LEU A 455 -14.05 12.66 -7.19
C LEU A 455 -14.38 11.17 -7.40
N ASP A 456 -14.36 10.34 -6.36
CA ASP A 456 -14.60 8.89 -6.43
C ASP A 456 -15.92 8.54 -7.15
N ILE A 457 -16.94 9.37 -6.99
CA ILE A 457 -18.25 9.16 -7.63
C ILE A 457 -18.16 9.08 -9.17
N LEU A 458 -17.18 9.71 -9.79
CA LEU A 458 -17.00 9.67 -11.25
C LEU A 458 -16.69 8.25 -11.73
N ALA A 459 -15.94 7.48 -10.96
CA ALA A 459 -15.65 6.08 -11.26
C ALA A 459 -16.80 5.15 -10.87
N ARG A 460 -17.53 5.43 -9.74
CA ARG A 460 -18.59 4.55 -9.25
C ARG A 460 -19.92 4.71 -9.95
N ALA A 461 -20.25 5.92 -10.41
CA ALA A 461 -21.58 6.21 -10.94
C ALA A 461 -22.05 5.24 -12.05
N PRO A 462 -21.23 4.80 -13.01
CA PRO A 462 -21.66 3.83 -14.01
C PRO A 462 -22.13 2.50 -13.40
N LEU A 463 -21.46 2.00 -12.37
CA LEU A 463 -21.81 0.76 -11.69
C LEU A 463 -23.02 0.95 -10.76
N TRP A 464 -23.09 2.04 -10.01
CA TRP A 464 -24.23 2.34 -9.13
C TRP A 464 -25.54 2.49 -9.91
N ASN A 465 -25.50 3.02 -11.15
CA ASN A 465 -26.68 3.13 -12.01
C ASN A 465 -27.31 1.78 -12.36
N VAL A 466 -26.54 0.69 -12.26
CA VAL A 466 -27.05 -0.70 -12.46
C VAL A 466 -27.17 -1.47 -11.15
N GLY A 467 -27.05 -0.79 -10.00
CA GLY A 467 -27.17 -1.41 -8.68
C GLY A 467 -25.96 -2.24 -8.24
N MET A 468 -24.80 -2.07 -8.90
CA MET A 468 -23.54 -2.74 -8.57
C MET A 468 -22.59 -1.79 -7.84
N ASP A 469 -21.77 -2.32 -6.93
CA ASP A 469 -20.69 -1.58 -6.22
C ASP A 469 -19.48 -2.50 -6.00
N TYR A 470 -18.32 -1.89 -5.78
CA TYR A 470 -17.12 -2.56 -5.28
C TYR A 470 -16.78 -2.06 -3.87
N ARG A 471 -16.27 -2.98 -3.02
CA ARG A 471 -16.13 -2.75 -1.56
C ARG A 471 -14.75 -2.21 -1.15
N CYS A 472 -13.92 -1.83 -2.12
CA CYS A 472 -12.61 -1.20 -1.91
C CYS A 472 -12.62 0.30 -2.26
N GLY A 473 -11.49 0.98 -2.07
CA GLY A 473 -11.24 2.29 -2.66
C GLY A 473 -11.17 2.22 -4.18
N THR A 474 -11.29 3.36 -4.84
CA THR A 474 -11.11 3.47 -6.29
C THR A 474 -9.65 3.74 -6.65
N GLY A 475 -8.82 4.10 -5.67
CA GLY A 475 -7.41 4.35 -5.90
C GLY A 475 -6.71 4.90 -4.66
N HIS A 476 -5.38 4.87 -4.73
CA HIS A 476 -4.46 5.30 -3.67
C HIS A 476 -3.31 6.12 -4.27
N GLY A 477 -2.60 6.88 -3.44
CA GLY A 477 -1.36 7.53 -3.87
C GLY A 477 -0.29 6.49 -4.19
N ILE A 478 0.62 6.84 -5.09
CA ILE A 478 1.75 6.00 -5.51
C ILE A 478 3.06 6.63 -5.05
N GLY A 479 3.93 5.83 -4.44
CA GLY A 479 5.28 6.26 -4.05
C GLY A 479 6.20 6.44 -5.27
N TYR A 480 7.35 7.08 -5.05
CA TYR A 480 8.40 7.18 -6.08
C TYR A 480 9.60 6.33 -5.64
N LEU A 481 9.75 5.14 -6.22
CA LEU A 481 10.69 4.11 -5.75
C LEU A 481 10.56 3.94 -4.23
N LEU A 482 9.31 3.76 -3.77
CA LEU A 482 8.86 3.57 -2.40
C LEU A 482 7.56 2.75 -2.41
N ASN A 483 6.88 2.61 -1.27
CA ASN A 483 5.65 1.84 -1.19
C ASN A 483 4.66 2.25 -2.29
N VAL A 484 4.12 1.25 -2.99
CA VAL A 484 3.08 1.45 -4.01
C VAL A 484 1.85 2.14 -3.41
N HIS A 485 1.49 1.82 -2.15
CA HIS A 485 0.44 2.49 -1.41
C HIS A 485 0.97 3.71 -0.65
N GLU A 486 0.88 4.89 -1.23
CA GLU A 486 1.35 6.13 -0.60
C GLU A 486 0.20 6.99 -0.08
N SER A 487 0.31 7.44 1.17
CA SER A 487 -0.57 8.46 1.74
C SER A 487 -0.07 9.88 1.38
N PRO A 488 -0.93 10.94 1.36
CA PRO A 488 -2.31 10.97 1.89
C PRO A 488 -3.41 10.87 0.83
N ASN A 489 -3.12 10.97 -0.47
CA ASN A 489 -4.12 11.03 -1.52
C ASN A 489 -4.71 9.66 -1.86
N GLY A 490 -5.90 9.65 -2.45
CA GLY A 490 -6.61 8.45 -2.89
C GLY A 490 -8.07 8.75 -3.21
N PHE A 491 -8.73 7.83 -3.91
CA PHE A 491 -10.14 7.94 -4.26
C PHE A 491 -10.95 6.92 -3.46
N ARG A 492 -11.97 7.39 -2.71
CA ARG A 492 -12.90 6.55 -1.95
C ARG A 492 -14.16 7.31 -1.56
N TRP A 493 -15.30 6.65 -1.51
CA TRP A 493 -16.57 7.29 -1.17
C TRP A 493 -16.92 7.23 0.32
N LYS A 494 -16.32 6.31 1.08
CA LYS A 494 -16.48 6.22 2.53
C LYS A 494 -15.28 6.81 3.23
N HIS A 495 -15.55 7.70 4.18
CA HIS A 495 -14.52 8.19 5.09
C HIS A 495 -14.07 7.06 6.03
N ASN A 496 -12.75 6.87 6.13
CA ASN A 496 -12.13 6.02 7.14
C ASN A 496 -11.47 6.92 8.19
N PRO A 497 -12.03 7.02 9.41
CA PRO A 497 -11.51 7.94 10.43
C PRO A 497 -10.03 7.74 10.78
N GLY A 498 -9.49 6.53 10.63
CA GLY A 498 -8.07 6.22 10.87
C GLY A 498 -7.13 6.63 9.73
N LYS A 499 -7.65 7.09 8.57
CA LYS A 499 -6.83 7.49 7.42
C LYS A 499 -7.09 8.96 7.06
N ASN A 500 -6.06 9.67 6.58
CA ASN A 500 -6.21 11.06 6.11
C ASN A 500 -6.77 11.10 4.67
N ASP A 501 -7.90 10.43 4.45
CA ASP A 501 -8.54 10.29 3.14
C ASP A 501 -9.36 11.51 2.69
N LEU A 502 -9.34 12.59 3.46
CA LEU A 502 -9.86 13.90 3.08
C LEU A 502 -8.77 14.86 2.57
N ALA A 503 -7.55 14.35 2.36
CA ALA A 503 -6.46 15.16 1.82
C ALA A 503 -6.85 15.78 0.47
N VAL A 504 -6.52 17.05 0.32
CA VAL A 504 -6.72 17.78 -0.94
C VAL A 504 -5.79 17.20 -1.99
N ILE A 505 -6.31 17.03 -3.21
CA ILE A 505 -5.50 16.64 -4.36
C ILE A 505 -4.71 17.88 -4.83
N GLU A 506 -3.39 17.78 -4.79
CA GLU A 506 -2.46 18.83 -5.20
C GLU A 506 -1.79 18.48 -6.54
N GLU A 507 -1.34 19.52 -7.25
CA GLU A 507 -0.51 19.36 -8.46
C GLU A 507 0.77 18.57 -8.13
N GLY A 508 1.10 17.57 -8.94
CA GLY A 508 2.22 16.65 -8.75
C GLY A 508 1.85 15.36 -7.99
N MET A 509 0.67 15.24 -7.42
CA MET A 509 0.24 13.98 -6.82
C MET A 509 -0.05 12.92 -7.88
N VAL A 510 0.46 11.70 -7.66
CA VAL A 510 0.17 10.51 -8.47
C VAL A 510 -0.79 9.63 -7.71
N THR A 511 -1.79 9.10 -8.40
CA THR A 511 -2.86 8.30 -7.78
C THR A 511 -3.27 7.18 -8.74
N SER A 512 -3.53 5.96 -8.24
CA SER A 512 -4.15 4.92 -9.05
C SER A 512 -5.63 5.25 -9.31
N ASP A 513 -6.14 4.82 -10.46
CA ASP A 513 -7.55 4.88 -10.86
C ASP A 513 -7.96 3.48 -11.27
N GLU A 514 -8.46 2.68 -10.30
CA GLU A 514 -8.61 1.22 -10.33
C GLU A 514 -10.02 0.71 -9.97
N PRO A 515 -11.08 1.23 -10.57
CA PRO A 515 -12.42 0.69 -10.34
C PRO A 515 -12.51 -0.78 -10.73
N GLY A 516 -13.39 -1.54 -10.07
CA GLY A 516 -13.54 -2.96 -10.34
C GLY A 516 -14.95 -3.51 -10.09
N VAL A 517 -15.15 -4.77 -10.45
CA VAL A 517 -16.35 -5.58 -10.14
C VAL A 517 -15.88 -6.96 -9.70
N TYR A 518 -16.38 -7.45 -8.58
CA TYR A 518 -15.96 -8.71 -7.98
C TYR A 518 -17.20 -9.53 -7.62
N ILE A 519 -17.47 -10.61 -8.36
CA ILE A 519 -18.64 -11.48 -8.19
C ILE A 519 -18.17 -12.85 -7.71
N GLU A 520 -18.32 -13.10 -6.42
CA GLU A 520 -17.86 -14.33 -5.75
C GLU A 520 -18.28 -15.59 -6.50
N GLY A 521 -17.33 -16.52 -6.71
CA GLY A 521 -17.52 -17.78 -7.41
C GLY A 521 -17.78 -17.66 -8.92
N ARG A 522 -17.55 -16.46 -9.51
CA ARG A 522 -17.83 -16.23 -10.94
C ARG A 522 -16.69 -15.55 -11.68
N PHE A 523 -16.42 -14.27 -11.41
CA PHE A 523 -15.33 -13.49 -12.03
C PHE A 523 -15.04 -12.19 -11.29
N GLY A 524 -13.84 -11.64 -11.54
CA GLY A 524 -13.44 -10.28 -11.17
C GLY A 524 -12.97 -9.49 -12.38
N ILE A 525 -13.17 -8.18 -12.31
CA ILE A 525 -12.74 -7.20 -13.30
C ILE A 525 -12.11 -6.04 -12.55
N ARG A 526 -10.91 -5.63 -12.92
CA ARG A 526 -10.27 -4.36 -12.55
C ARG A 526 -9.60 -3.79 -13.77
N ILE A 527 -9.72 -2.49 -13.96
CA ILE A 527 -9.03 -1.74 -15.02
C ILE A 527 -8.38 -0.55 -14.35
N GLU A 528 -7.08 -0.48 -14.44
CA GLU A 528 -6.30 0.49 -13.71
C GLU A 528 -5.30 1.24 -14.56
N ASN A 529 -5.20 2.53 -14.32
CA ASN A 529 -4.11 3.39 -14.75
C ASN A 529 -3.62 4.24 -13.58
N GLU A 530 -2.32 4.54 -13.56
CA GLU A 530 -1.80 5.65 -12.77
C GLU A 530 -2.08 6.99 -13.46
N ILE A 531 -2.52 7.97 -12.67
CA ILE A 531 -2.81 9.32 -13.12
C ILE A 531 -2.07 10.35 -12.28
N VAL A 532 -1.50 11.38 -12.92
CA VAL A 532 -0.84 12.50 -12.26
C VAL A 532 -1.72 13.74 -12.31
N CYS A 533 -1.86 14.42 -11.16
CA CYS A 533 -2.57 15.69 -11.07
C CYS A 533 -1.71 16.83 -11.62
N LEU A 534 -2.24 17.60 -12.56
CA LEU A 534 -1.58 18.74 -13.19
C LEU A 534 -2.48 19.98 -13.17
N LYS A 535 -1.87 21.16 -13.20
CA LYS A 535 -2.59 22.40 -13.43
C LYS A 535 -3.17 22.41 -14.85
N ASP A 536 -4.43 22.83 -15.01
CA ASP A 536 -5.07 23.03 -16.33
C ASP A 536 -5.08 24.52 -16.71
N PHE A 537 -5.84 25.35 -15.99
CA PHE A 537 -5.93 26.80 -16.24
C PHE A 537 -6.40 27.56 -14.98
N ASP A 538 -6.30 28.90 -15.05
CA ASP A 538 -6.85 29.82 -14.05
C ASP A 538 -8.00 30.65 -14.66
N ASN A 539 -9.02 30.95 -13.84
CA ASN A 539 -10.08 31.91 -14.18
C ASN A 539 -10.63 32.59 -12.92
N GLU A 540 -11.75 33.33 -13.03
CA GLU A 540 -12.36 34.03 -11.89
C GLU A 540 -12.84 33.12 -10.75
N TYR A 541 -13.04 31.83 -10.99
CA TYR A 541 -13.43 30.84 -9.96
C TYR A 541 -12.21 30.21 -9.26
N GLY A 542 -11.00 30.38 -9.78
CA GLY A 542 -9.75 29.87 -9.20
C GLY A 542 -8.91 29.06 -10.16
N THR A 543 -8.02 28.24 -9.58
CA THR A 543 -7.16 27.30 -10.33
C THR A 543 -7.89 26.01 -10.60
N PHE A 544 -8.01 25.61 -11.86
CA PHE A 544 -8.50 24.31 -12.26
C PHE A 544 -7.35 23.32 -12.42
N LEU A 545 -7.56 22.13 -11.93
CA LEU A 545 -6.67 20.98 -12.04
C LEU A 545 -7.32 19.93 -12.95
N LYS A 546 -6.48 19.05 -13.49
CA LYS A 546 -6.87 17.88 -14.29
C LYS A 546 -5.94 16.72 -13.98
N PHE A 547 -6.32 15.53 -14.42
CA PHE A 547 -5.41 14.40 -14.46
C PHE A 547 -4.83 14.19 -15.85
N ASP A 548 -3.61 13.63 -15.92
CA ASP A 548 -3.01 13.03 -17.09
C ASP A 548 -2.59 11.59 -16.78
N MET A 549 -2.84 10.67 -17.73
CA MET A 549 -2.54 9.26 -17.53
C MET A 549 -1.05 8.98 -17.74
N LEU A 550 -0.38 8.38 -16.77
CA LEU A 550 0.99 7.90 -16.91
C LEU A 550 1.04 6.57 -17.65
N THR A 551 0.10 5.67 -17.35
CA THR A 551 0.01 4.33 -17.92
C THR A 551 -0.29 4.36 -19.41
N VAL A 552 0.49 3.60 -20.21
CA VAL A 552 0.38 3.50 -21.67
C VAL A 552 0.33 2.03 -22.12
N VAL A 553 -0.78 1.35 -21.82
CA VAL A 553 -1.03 -0.06 -22.14
C VAL A 553 -2.40 -0.19 -22.80
N PRO A 554 -2.58 -0.97 -23.86
CA PRO A 554 -3.88 -1.12 -24.54
C PRO A 554 -4.99 -1.59 -23.57
N ILE A 555 -6.19 -1.05 -23.75
CA ILE A 555 -7.43 -1.59 -23.19
C ILE A 555 -7.91 -2.73 -24.10
N ASP A 556 -8.32 -3.86 -23.52
CA ASP A 556 -8.79 -5.01 -24.29
C ASP A 556 -10.18 -4.76 -24.89
N LEU A 557 -10.20 -4.46 -26.19
CA LEU A 557 -11.43 -4.12 -26.93
C LEU A 557 -12.37 -5.31 -27.17
N GLU A 558 -11.92 -6.55 -26.95
CA GLU A 558 -12.77 -7.74 -27.04
C GLU A 558 -13.81 -7.79 -25.90
N LEU A 559 -13.52 -7.12 -24.78
CA LEU A 559 -14.40 -7.00 -23.61
C LEU A 559 -15.30 -5.77 -23.66
N VAL A 560 -15.14 -4.87 -24.66
CA VAL A 560 -15.92 -3.64 -24.76
C VAL A 560 -17.20 -3.89 -25.54
N ASP A 561 -18.35 -3.58 -24.91
CA ASP A 561 -19.63 -3.46 -25.59
C ASP A 561 -19.98 -1.97 -25.75
N VAL A 562 -19.84 -1.46 -26.95
CA VAL A 562 -20.06 -0.03 -27.29
C VAL A 562 -21.49 0.46 -27.00
N ASN A 563 -22.46 -0.44 -26.83
CA ASN A 563 -23.84 -0.08 -26.46
C ASN A 563 -23.97 0.54 -25.06
N TYR A 564 -22.96 0.32 -24.18
CA TYR A 564 -22.91 0.92 -22.84
C TYR A 564 -22.10 2.21 -22.79
N LEU A 565 -21.51 2.64 -23.91
CA LEU A 565 -20.72 3.87 -24.03
C LEU A 565 -21.53 4.97 -24.74
N ASP A 566 -21.42 6.19 -24.27
CA ASP A 566 -21.89 7.36 -25.01
C ASP A 566 -20.78 7.95 -25.91
N ALA A 567 -21.11 8.98 -26.68
CA ALA A 567 -20.16 9.59 -27.62
C ALA A 567 -18.91 10.17 -26.93
N VAL A 568 -19.03 10.64 -25.68
CA VAL A 568 -17.92 11.18 -24.91
C VAL A 568 -17.00 10.05 -24.42
N ASP A 569 -17.57 8.93 -23.99
CA ASP A 569 -16.81 7.76 -23.56
C ASP A 569 -16.03 7.15 -24.74
N ILE A 570 -16.66 7.04 -25.90
CA ILE A 570 -16.02 6.57 -27.14
C ILE A 570 -14.86 7.50 -27.54
N GLU A 571 -15.06 8.82 -27.48
CA GLU A 571 -13.99 9.78 -27.76
C GLU A 571 -12.82 9.63 -26.78
N ARG A 572 -13.08 9.49 -25.48
CA ARG A 572 -12.05 9.30 -24.45
C ARG A 572 -11.28 8.01 -24.68
N LEU A 573 -11.97 6.90 -24.92
CA LEU A 573 -11.34 5.61 -25.20
C LEU A 573 -10.47 5.68 -26.45
N ASN A 574 -10.99 6.22 -27.54
CA ASN A 574 -10.23 6.33 -28.79
C ASN A 574 -9.00 7.24 -28.65
N LYS A 575 -9.09 8.35 -27.92
CA LYS A 575 -7.93 9.20 -27.62
C LYS A 575 -6.87 8.47 -26.78
N TYR A 576 -7.29 7.69 -25.79
CA TYR A 576 -6.37 6.89 -24.98
C TYR A 576 -5.66 5.84 -25.85
N GLN A 577 -6.40 5.06 -26.64
CA GLN A 577 -5.84 4.04 -27.53
C GLN A 577 -4.91 4.63 -28.59
N GLU A 578 -5.26 5.79 -29.17
CA GLU A 578 -4.38 6.52 -30.09
C GLU A 578 -3.07 6.96 -29.41
N ARG A 579 -3.14 7.46 -28.16
CA ARG A 579 -1.95 7.79 -27.37
C ARG A 579 -1.08 6.56 -27.14
N VAL A 580 -1.67 5.44 -26.73
CA VAL A 580 -0.95 4.16 -26.53
C VAL A 580 -0.24 3.76 -27.82
N TYR A 581 -0.95 3.74 -28.96
CA TYR A 581 -0.35 3.39 -30.25
C TYR A 581 0.85 4.28 -30.58
N LYS A 582 0.66 5.61 -30.56
CA LYS A 582 1.71 6.58 -30.91
C LYS A 582 2.93 6.49 -29.99
N THR A 583 2.73 6.17 -28.72
CA THR A 583 3.82 6.05 -27.76
C THR A 583 4.60 4.76 -27.95
N LEU A 584 3.90 3.66 -28.22
CA LEU A 584 4.51 2.33 -28.25
C LEU A 584 4.94 1.83 -29.63
N GLU A 585 4.43 2.39 -30.74
CA GLU A 585 4.64 1.84 -32.10
C GLU A 585 6.10 1.68 -32.51
N SER A 586 7.02 2.46 -31.95
CA SER A 586 8.45 2.37 -32.25
C SER A 586 9.18 1.23 -31.52
N TYR A 587 8.56 0.62 -30.52
CA TYR A 587 9.09 -0.50 -29.74
C TYR A 587 8.67 -1.88 -30.26
N PHE A 588 7.77 -1.89 -31.26
CA PHE A 588 7.23 -3.11 -31.86
C PHE A 588 7.50 -3.13 -33.36
N ASP A 589 7.77 -4.31 -33.88
CA ASP A 589 7.93 -4.54 -35.33
C ASP A 589 7.16 -5.77 -35.79
N GLY A 590 7.11 -5.99 -37.13
CA GLY A 590 6.47 -7.14 -37.75
C GLY A 590 5.07 -7.42 -37.20
N GLU A 591 4.82 -8.66 -36.83
CA GLU A 591 3.53 -9.14 -36.34
C GLU A 591 3.09 -8.44 -35.05
N GLU A 592 4.01 -8.15 -34.11
CA GLU A 592 3.65 -7.48 -32.85
C GLU A 592 3.18 -6.04 -33.10
N LYS A 593 3.73 -5.35 -34.10
CA LYS A 593 3.24 -4.01 -34.50
C LYS A 593 1.83 -4.07 -35.09
N ASP A 594 1.51 -5.12 -35.85
CA ASP A 594 0.16 -5.33 -36.37
C ASP A 594 -0.82 -5.68 -35.24
N MET A 595 -0.40 -6.47 -34.25
CA MET A 595 -1.18 -6.72 -33.03
C MET A 595 -1.43 -5.45 -32.24
N LEU A 596 -0.42 -4.58 -32.07
CA LEU A 596 -0.58 -3.29 -31.40
C LEU A 596 -1.60 -2.41 -32.13
N ARG A 597 -1.56 -2.33 -33.47
CA ARG A 597 -2.52 -1.57 -34.28
C ARG A 597 -3.95 -2.10 -34.10
N GLU A 598 -4.11 -3.43 -34.06
CA GLU A 598 -5.41 -4.06 -33.85
C GLU A 598 -5.93 -3.82 -32.42
N ALA A 599 -5.06 -3.97 -31.41
CA ALA A 599 -5.40 -3.75 -30.01
C ALA A 599 -5.81 -2.29 -29.70
N THR A 600 -5.29 -1.35 -30.49
CA THR A 600 -5.53 0.09 -30.30
C THR A 600 -6.43 0.72 -31.35
N ARG A 601 -7.13 -0.11 -32.16
CA ARG A 601 -8.06 0.40 -33.19
C ARG A 601 -9.18 1.22 -32.58
N PRO A 602 -9.70 2.23 -33.28
CA PRO A 602 -10.86 2.97 -32.81
C PRO A 602 -12.12 2.11 -32.73
N VAL A 603 -13.00 2.43 -31.79
CA VAL A 603 -14.32 1.80 -31.63
C VAL A 603 -15.43 2.80 -31.95
N GLY A 604 -16.64 2.31 -32.25
CA GLY A 604 -17.81 3.15 -32.50
C GLY A 604 -17.73 4.00 -33.77
N VAL A 605 -16.90 3.61 -34.75
CA VAL A 605 -16.70 4.31 -36.03
C VAL A 605 -17.50 3.63 -37.13
#